data_ec1d6896fafd0ea6e7171de5f86fe039
#
_entry.id   ec1d6896fafd0ea6e7171de5f86fe039
#
_cell.length_a   1.000
_cell.length_b   1.000
_cell.length_c   1.000
_cell.angle_alpha   90.00
_cell.angle_beta   90.00
_cell.angle_gamma   90.00
#
_symmetry.space_group_name_H-M   'P 1'
#
loop_
_entity.id
_entity.type
_entity.pdbx_description
1 polymer ?
#
loop_
_entity_poly.entity_id
_entity_poly.type
_entity_poly.pdbx_seq_one_letter_code
_entity_poly.pdbx_strand_id
1 'polypeptide(L)'
;MRNILHIILIGIVREKKVCTIFAQQNYKSQIIMLTMKDIARELGISVATVSRALNNSPRISEAQRQRIQQYARDHNFTPNVLAESLRHSRVKSMKVIGVIVPELVHYYFSTILKGIEEEAEQHGYRIMVAQSGEKYEREVRLCQSFYENKVCGIIVSQAKDTQHYEHFQRLIDAGVPLVFYDRICTGVNASRVVVDDYMGAFNAVSYLIQTGCRRIAYYG
;
A
#
# COMPACT_ATOMS: atom_id res chain seq x y z
N MET A 1 -13.80 30.76 -0.47
CA MET A 1 -12.72 30.01 -1.12
C MET A 1 -12.86 28.47 -1.14
N ARG A 2 -13.62 27.82 -0.22
CA ARG A 2 -13.82 26.35 -0.22
C ARG A 2 -14.71 25.81 -1.37
N ASN A 3 -15.61 26.60 -1.92
CA ASN A 3 -16.56 26.12 -2.95
C ASN A 3 -16.00 26.05 -4.37
N ILE A 4 -14.95 26.80 -4.68
CA ILE A 4 -14.39 26.84 -6.05
C ILE A 4 -13.55 25.59 -6.33
N LEU A 5 -12.79 25.09 -5.34
CA LEU A 5 -12.01 23.86 -5.50
C LEU A 5 -12.91 22.61 -5.70
N HIS A 6 -14.07 22.59 -5.05
CA HIS A 6 -15.04 21.48 -5.17
C HIS A 6 -15.71 21.45 -6.55
N ILE A 7 -15.99 22.61 -7.13
CA ILE A 7 -16.59 22.75 -8.47
C ILE A 7 -15.56 22.39 -9.56
N ILE A 8 -14.29 22.74 -9.38
CA ILE A 8 -13.21 22.41 -10.30
C ILE A 8 -12.94 20.89 -10.29
N LEU A 9 -12.95 20.23 -9.12
CA LEU A 9 -12.76 18.78 -9.02
C LEU A 9 -13.92 18.00 -9.68
N ILE A 10 -15.17 18.45 -9.52
CA ILE A 10 -16.35 17.81 -10.14
C ILE A 10 -16.35 18.00 -11.66
N GLY A 11 -15.94 19.16 -12.16
CA GLY A 11 -15.82 19.43 -13.59
C GLY A 11 -14.74 18.61 -14.28
N ILE A 12 -13.63 18.34 -13.60
CA ILE A 12 -12.51 17.59 -14.14
C ILE A 12 -12.82 16.07 -14.20
N VAL A 13 -13.58 15.56 -13.22
CA VAL A 13 -13.94 14.10 -13.16
C VAL A 13 -15.09 13.77 -14.13
N ARG A 14 -15.95 14.71 -14.46
CA ARG A 14 -17.13 14.49 -15.32
C ARG A 14 -16.83 14.43 -16.82
N GLU A 15 -15.74 15.05 -17.25
CA GLU A 15 -15.26 14.91 -18.63
C GLU A 15 -14.09 13.93 -18.68
N LYS A 16 -14.17 12.89 -19.52
CA LYS A 16 -13.12 11.91 -19.81
C LYS A 16 -11.76 12.50 -20.28
N LYS A 17 -11.55 13.80 -20.09
CA LYS A 17 -10.37 14.57 -20.55
C LYS A 17 -9.13 14.37 -19.66
N VAL A 18 -9.27 13.97 -18.40
CA VAL A 18 -8.11 13.73 -17.53
C VAL A 18 -7.26 12.58 -18.04
N CYS A 19 -7.88 11.50 -18.50
CA CYS A 19 -7.15 10.39 -19.12
C CYS A 19 -6.44 10.79 -20.42
N THR A 20 -7.03 11.70 -21.21
CA THR A 20 -6.48 12.19 -22.46
C THR A 20 -5.31 13.14 -22.25
N ILE A 21 -5.36 14.01 -21.21
CA ILE A 21 -4.26 14.92 -20.87
C ILE A 21 -3.05 14.12 -20.37
N PHE A 22 -3.24 13.11 -19.52
CA PHE A 22 -2.15 12.22 -19.09
C PHE A 22 -1.61 11.37 -20.24
N ALA A 23 -2.46 10.90 -21.13
CA ALA A 23 -2.02 10.17 -22.33
C ALA A 23 -1.25 11.06 -23.31
N GLN A 24 -1.63 12.33 -23.50
CA GLN A 24 -0.92 13.27 -24.36
C GLN A 24 0.38 13.81 -23.75
N GLN A 25 0.45 14.00 -22.45
CA GLN A 25 1.71 14.38 -21.78
C GLN A 25 2.73 13.25 -21.73
N ASN A 26 2.29 12.00 -21.62
CA ASN A 26 3.20 10.84 -21.69
C ASN A 26 3.82 10.60 -23.09
N TYR A 27 3.28 11.21 -24.15
CA TYR A 27 3.82 11.02 -25.50
C TYR A 27 5.03 11.91 -25.84
N LYS A 28 5.37 12.92 -25.00
CA LYS A 28 6.50 13.83 -25.28
C LYS A 28 7.61 13.87 -24.24
N SER A 29 7.44 13.12 -23.15
CA SER A 29 8.52 12.89 -22.20
C SER A 29 8.76 11.39 -22.11
N GLN A 30 9.45 10.80 -23.07
CA GLN A 30 10.25 9.63 -22.77
C GLN A 30 11.23 10.09 -21.69
N ILE A 31 10.88 9.90 -20.43
CA ILE A 31 11.86 9.84 -19.37
C ILE A 31 12.68 8.60 -19.71
N ILE A 32 13.78 8.82 -20.44
CA ILE A 32 14.80 7.79 -20.65
C ILE A 32 15.33 7.53 -19.24
N MET A 33 14.71 6.57 -18.55
CA MET A 33 15.20 6.15 -17.23
C MET A 33 16.58 5.52 -17.48
N LEU A 34 17.61 6.23 -17.07
CA LEU A 34 18.98 5.75 -17.13
C LEU A 34 19.05 4.36 -16.48
N THR A 35 19.62 3.39 -17.17
CA THR A 35 19.78 2.03 -16.64
C THR A 35 21.23 1.79 -16.19
N MET A 36 21.45 0.77 -15.35
CA MET A 36 22.82 0.35 -15.00
C MET A 36 23.66 -0.03 -16.24
N LYS A 37 23.00 -0.47 -17.33
CA LYS A 37 23.67 -0.77 -18.60
C LYS A 37 24.14 0.51 -19.29
N ASP A 38 23.37 1.57 -19.20
CA ASP A 38 23.75 2.86 -19.78
C ASP A 38 24.90 3.48 -19.00
N ILE A 39 24.87 3.46 -17.67
CA ILE A 39 26.00 3.89 -16.82
C ILE A 39 27.26 3.09 -17.15
N ALA A 40 27.12 1.78 -17.29
CA ALA A 40 28.26 0.90 -17.63
C ALA A 40 28.87 1.26 -18.98
N ARG A 41 28.03 1.54 -19.99
CA ARG A 41 28.45 1.94 -21.34
C ARG A 41 29.16 3.30 -21.32
N GLU A 42 28.59 4.30 -20.67
CA GLU A 42 29.14 5.66 -20.61
C GLU A 42 30.46 5.74 -19.84
N LEU A 43 30.57 4.96 -18.76
CA LEU A 43 31.81 4.95 -17.96
C LEU A 43 32.85 3.93 -18.44
N GLY A 44 32.55 3.14 -19.48
CA GLY A 44 33.46 2.11 -20.04
C GLY A 44 33.74 0.96 -19.07
N ILE A 45 32.78 0.57 -18.23
CA ILE A 45 32.93 -0.45 -17.19
C ILE A 45 31.87 -1.53 -17.30
N SER A 46 32.02 -2.64 -16.56
CA SER A 46 31.01 -3.69 -16.54
C SER A 46 29.81 -3.30 -15.71
N VAL A 47 28.61 -3.80 -16.08
CA VAL A 47 27.37 -3.66 -15.28
C VAL A 47 27.55 -4.19 -13.86
N ALA A 48 28.37 -5.25 -13.69
CA ALA A 48 28.69 -5.80 -12.39
C ALA A 48 29.49 -4.81 -11.53
N THR A 49 30.38 -4.02 -12.14
CA THR A 49 31.16 -2.96 -11.47
C THR A 49 30.23 -1.83 -11.01
N VAL A 50 29.29 -1.39 -11.87
CA VAL A 50 28.27 -0.38 -11.51
C VAL A 50 27.42 -0.87 -10.33
N SER A 51 26.91 -2.09 -10.40
CA SER A 51 26.10 -2.68 -9.32
C SER A 51 26.87 -2.75 -7.99
N ARG A 52 28.15 -3.17 -8.01
CA ARG A 52 28.98 -3.23 -6.80
C ARG A 52 29.23 -1.84 -6.21
N ALA A 53 29.43 -0.83 -7.05
CA ALA A 53 29.65 0.54 -6.61
C ALA A 53 28.39 1.13 -5.93
N LEU A 54 27.22 0.92 -6.53
CA LEU A 54 25.96 1.40 -6.00
C LEU A 54 25.59 0.69 -4.67
N ASN A 55 25.98 -0.57 -4.49
CA ASN A 55 25.76 -1.36 -3.29
C ASN A 55 26.89 -1.27 -2.26
N ASN A 56 27.79 -0.29 -2.37
CA ASN A 56 28.90 -0.09 -1.43
C ASN A 56 29.78 -1.33 -1.21
N SER A 57 29.97 -2.16 -2.24
CA SER A 57 30.76 -3.39 -2.12
C SER A 57 32.24 -3.06 -1.83
N PRO A 58 32.90 -3.75 -0.88
CA PRO A 58 34.33 -3.56 -0.59
C PRO A 58 35.23 -4.06 -1.71
N ARG A 59 34.69 -4.72 -2.74
CA ARG A 59 35.47 -5.28 -3.88
C ARG A 59 35.78 -4.25 -4.97
N ILE A 60 35.54 -2.97 -4.72
CA ILE A 60 35.80 -1.85 -5.62
C ILE A 60 36.58 -0.79 -4.86
N SER A 61 37.56 -0.16 -5.54
CA SER A 61 38.31 0.95 -4.95
C SER A 61 37.39 2.13 -4.61
N GLU A 62 37.71 2.86 -3.56
CA GLU A 62 36.96 4.01 -3.11
C GLU A 62 36.79 5.07 -4.21
N ALA A 63 37.86 5.38 -4.92
CA ALA A 63 37.84 6.35 -6.01
C ALA A 63 36.90 5.94 -7.15
N GLN A 64 36.86 4.65 -7.51
CA GLN A 64 35.96 4.15 -8.55
C GLN A 64 34.50 4.15 -8.06
N ARG A 65 34.26 3.80 -6.79
CA ARG A 65 32.92 3.84 -6.17
C ARG A 65 32.36 5.26 -6.19
N GLN A 66 33.14 6.23 -5.73
CA GLN A 66 32.73 7.64 -5.70
C GLN A 66 32.41 8.18 -7.09
N ARG A 67 33.27 7.87 -8.09
CA ARG A 67 33.06 8.29 -9.49
C ARG A 67 31.71 7.76 -10.03
N ILE A 68 31.41 6.49 -9.80
CA ILE A 68 30.17 5.86 -10.29
C ILE A 68 28.93 6.41 -9.56
N GLN A 69 29.01 6.57 -8.24
CA GLN A 69 27.92 7.13 -7.44
C GLN A 69 27.66 8.60 -7.76
N GLN A 70 28.70 9.37 -8.03
CA GLN A 70 28.55 10.76 -8.46
C GLN A 70 27.85 10.82 -9.81
N TYR A 71 28.29 10.05 -10.80
CA TYR A 71 27.63 9.97 -12.10
C TYR A 71 26.15 9.59 -11.98
N ALA A 72 25.82 8.62 -11.13
CA ALA A 72 24.44 8.20 -10.87
C ALA A 72 23.60 9.34 -10.28
N ARG A 73 24.13 10.10 -9.31
CA ARG A 73 23.45 11.28 -8.73
C ARG A 73 23.21 12.39 -9.76
N ASP A 74 24.24 12.73 -10.54
CA ASP A 74 24.19 13.81 -11.52
C ASP A 74 23.15 13.56 -12.63
N HIS A 75 22.88 12.27 -12.90
CA HIS A 75 21.90 11.84 -13.91
C HIS A 75 20.58 11.34 -13.30
N ASN A 76 20.31 11.64 -12.03
CA ASN A 76 19.09 11.23 -11.31
C ASN A 76 18.78 9.73 -11.45
N PHE A 77 19.83 8.89 -11.48
CA PHE A 77 19.65 7.44 -11.56
C PHE A 77 19.06 6.90 -10.27
N THR A 78 17.88 6.31 -10.38
CA THR A 78 17.26 5.57 -9.27
C THR A 78 17.36 4.08 -9.58
N PRO A 79 18.03 3.28 -8.73
CA PRO A 79 18.07 1.83 -8.90
C PRO A 79 16.65 1.26 -8.99
N ASN A 80 16.37 0.46 -10.01
CA ASN A 80 15.09 -0.23 -10.10
C ASN A 80 15.08 -1.36 -9.07
N VAL A 81 14.45 -1.10 -7.92
CA VAL A 81 14.36 -2.03 -6.79
C VAL A 81 13.69 -3.36 -7.20
N LEU A 82 12.78 -3.33 -8.18
CA LEU A 82 12.16 -4.53 -8.73
C LEU A 82 13.14 -5.38 -9.54
N ALA A 83 13.99 -4.75 -10.37
CA ALA A 83 14.99 -5.45 -11.14
C ALA A 83 16.13 -6.01 -10.25
N GLU A 84 16.40 -5.39 -9.12
CA GLU A 84 17.39 -5.83 -8.14
C GLU A 84 16.87 -7.00 -7.30
N SER A 85 15.61 -7.01 -6.93
CA SER A 85 14.96 -8.11 -6.22
C SER A 85 14.89 -9.39 -7.07
N LEU A 86 14.75 -9.27 -8.39
CA LEU A 86 14.76 -10.40 -9.32
C LEU A 86 16.15 -11.05 -9.53
N ARG A 87 17.23 -10.29 -9.30
CA ARG A 87 18.62 -10.79 -9.49
C ARG A 87 19.16 -11.54 -8.27
N HIS A 88 18.71 -11.21 -7.10
CA HIS A 88 19.09 -11.89 -5.87
C HIS A 88 17.95 -12.80 -5.48
N SER A 89 18.12 -14.11 -5.62
CA SER A 89 17.19 -15.17 -5.19
C SER A 89 16.86 -15.17 -3.68
N ARG A 90 17.27 -14.16 -2.97
CA ARG A 90 16.74 -13.73 -1.68
C ARG A 90 15.83 -12.55 -1.95
N VAL A 91 14.56 -12.85 -2.17
CA VAL A 91 13.47 -11.88 -2.13
C VAL A 91 13.59 -11.11 -0.80
N LYS A 92 14.30 -9.96 -0.81
CA LYS A 92 13.95 -8.91 0.12
C LYS A 92 12.57 -8.50 -0.37
N SER A 93 11.54 -9.10 0.21
CA SER A 93 10.16 -8.66 0.01
C SER A 93 10.19 -7.14 0.11
N MET A 94 9.59 -6.47 -0.85
CA MET A 94 9.40 -5.03 -0.69
C MET A 94 8.74 -4.87 0.68
N LYS A 95 9.31 -4.06 1.56
CA LYS A 95 8.74 -3.78 2.88
C LYS A 95 7.47 -2.95 2.70
N VAL A 96 6.49 -3.50 2.00
CA VAL A 96 5.21 -2.88 1.69
C VAL A 96 4.10 -3.76 2.25
N ILE A 97 3.25 -3.17 3.07
CA ILE A 97 2.03 -3.78 3.60
C ILE A 97 0.86 -3.31 2.76
N GLY A 98 0.04 -4.23 2.25
CA GLY A 98 -1.22 -3.90 1.60
C GLY A 98 -2.29 -3.60 2.64
N VAL A 99 -3.05 -2.51 2.46
CA VAL A 99 -4.17 -2.17 3.34
C VAL A 99 -5.42 -2.03 2.50
N ILE A 100 -6.42 -2.87 2.76
CA ILE A 100 -7.72 -2.81 2.10
C ILE A 100 -8.72 -2.20 3.09
N VAL A 101 -9.27 -1.05 2.70
CA VAL A 101 -10.31 -0.35 3.44
C VAL A 101 -11.63 -0.43 2.69
N PRO A 102 -12.79 -0.47 3.36
CA PRO A 102 -14.09 -0.40 2.70
C PRO A 102 -14.27 0.92 1.96
N GLU A 103 -14.13 2.04 2.68
CA GLU A 103 -14.27 3.39 2.13
C GLU A 103 -13.32 4.37 2.82
N LEU A 104 -12.69 5.26 2.03
CA LEU A 104 -11.72 6.26 2.55
C LEU A 104 -12.41 7.51 3.10
N VAL A 105 -13.66 7.76 2.73
CA VAL A 105 -14.39 8.99 3.10
C VAL A 105 -14.81 9.03 4.57
N HIS A 106 -14.85 7.89 5.23
CA HIS A 106 -15.21 7.80 6.64
C HIS A 106 -14.02 8.12 7.54
N TYR A 107 -14.23 9.04 8.49
CA TYR A 107 -13.22 9.45 9.48
C TYR A 107 -12.65 8.27 10.27
N TYR A 108 -13.46 7.27 10.56
CA TYR A 108 -13.05 6.04 11.24
C TYR A 108 -11.89 5.33 10.51
N PHE A 109 -12.06 5.04 9.21
CA PHE A 109 -11.03 4.34 8.43
C PHE A 109 -9.78 5.20 8.21
N SER A 110 -9.94 6.52 8.04
CA SER A 110 -8.80 7.42 7.89
C SER A 110 -7.96 7.51 9.18
N THR A 111 -8.59 7.42 10.36
CA THR A 111 -7.88 7.40 11.64
C THR A 111 -7.10 6.09 11.84
N ILE A 112 -7.72 4.95 11.52
CA ILE A 112 -7.04 3.65 11.58
C ILE A 112 -5.85 3.63 10.60
N LEU A 113 -6.07 4.13 9.38
CA LEU A 113 -5.04 4.16 8.35
C LEU A 113 -3.82 4.98 8.80
N LYS A 114 -4.06 6.13 9.46
CA LYS A 114 -2.99 6.94 10.05
C LYS A 114 -2.17 6.14 11.07
N GLY A 115 -2.82 5.41 11.97
CA GLY A 115 -2.12 4.56 12.94
C GLY A 115 -1.31 3.44 12.30
N ILE A 116 -1.86 2.80 11.24
CA ILE A 116 -1.13 1.78 10.47
C ILE A 116 0.10 2.38 9.79
N GLU A 117 -0.03 3.58 9.20
CA GLU A 117 1.07 4.25 8.50
C GLU A 117 2.20 4.63 9.45
N GLU A 118 1.86 5.28 10.58
CA GLU A 118 2.82 5.69 11.60
C GLU A 118 3.63 4.49 12.15
N GLU A 119 2.97 3.39 12.46
CA GLU A 119 3.61 2.19 12.98
C GLU A 119 4.45 1.47 11.89
N ALA A 120 3.94 1.40 10.67
CA ALA A 120 4.67 0.83 9.53
C ALA A 120 5.97 1.60 9.26
N GLU A 121 5.92 2.94 9.27
CA GLU A 121 7.08 3.81 9.03
C GLU A 121 8.16 3.61 10.09
N GLN A 122 7.79 3.53 11.38
CA GLN A 122 8.74 3.29 12.48
C GLN A 122 9.52 1.99 12.30
N HIS A 123 8.92 0.98 11.67
CA HIS A 123 9.55 -0.32 11.38
C HIS A 123 10.15 -0.41 9.97
N GLY A 124 10.18 0.70 9.24
CA GLY A 124 10.76 0.80 7.89
C GLY A 124 9.92 0.10 6.82
N TYR A 125 8.61 -0.02 7.03
CA TYR A 125 7.63 -0.47 6.04
C TYR A 125 6.95 0.74 5.39
N ARG A 126 6.42 0.51 4.18
CA ARG A 126 5.49 1.42 3.50
C ARG A 126 4.13 0.76 3.43
N ILE A 127 3.08 1.54 3.28
CA ILE A 127 1.75 1.02 3.05
C ILE A 127 1.30 1.26 1.61
N MET A 128 0.54 0.31 1.07
CA MET A 128 -0.18 0.43 -0.19
C MET A 128 -1.67 0.32 0.12
N VAL A 129 -2.39 1.42 -0.02
CA VAL A 129 -3.80 1.50 0.35
C VAL A 129 -4.68 1.30 -0.87
N ALA A 130 -5.73 0.49 -0.72
CA ALA A 130 -6.75 0.29 -1.72
C ALA A 130 -8.14 0.25 -1.07
N GLN A 131 -9.15 0.69 -1.82
CA GLN A 131 -10.53 0.76 -1.36
C GLN A 131 -11.38 -0.29 -2.07
N SER A 132 -12.08 -1.15 -1.29
CA SER A 132 -12.99 -2.16 -1.86
C SER A 132 -14.30 -1.55 -2.33
N GLY A 133 -14.74 -0.43 -1.76
CA GLY A 133 -16.03 0.18 -2.06
C GLY A 133 -17.20 -0.73 -1.65
N GLU A 134 -17.02 -1.51 -0.59
CA GLU A 134 -17.99 -2.46 -0.05
C GLU A 134 -18.37 -3.58 -1.03
N LYS A 135 -17.53 -3.85 -2.07
CA LYS A 135 -17.80 -4.80 -3.14
C LYS A 135 -16.88 -6.01 -3.09
N TYR A 136 -17.48 -7.21 -3.03
CA TYR A 136 -16.78 -8.50 -3.01
C TYR A 136 -15.82 -8.66 -4.20
N GLU A 137 -16.28 -8.44 -5.42
CA GLU A 137 -15.45 -8.65 -6.61
C GLU A 137 -14.25 -7.69 -6.65
N ARG A 138 -14.41 -6.49 -6.06
CA ARG A 138 -13.31 -5.55 -5.98
C ARG A 138 -12.31 -5.98 -4.90
N GLU A 139 -12.78 -6.45 -3.76
CA GLU A 139 -11.94 -7.01 -2.70
C GLU A 139 -11.10 -8.18 -3.22
N VAL A 140 -11.72 -9.13 -3.96
CA VAL A 140 -11.03 -10.24 -4.60
C VAL A 140 -9.91 -9.76 -5.53
N ARG A 141 -10.20 -8.78 -6.41
CA ARG A 141 -9.19 -8.21 -7.33
C ARG A 141 -8.06 -7.51 -6.58
N LEU A 142 -8.35 -6.82 -5.48
CA LEU A 142 -7.34 -6.15 -4.67
C LEU A 142 -6.43 -7.14 -3.96
N CYS A 143 -6.98 -8.21 -3.40
CA CYS A 143 -6.22 -9.31 -2.82
C CYS A 143 -5.26 -9.92 -3.84
N GLN A 144 -5.75 -10.20 -5.05
CA GLN A 144 -4.93 -10.71 -6.14
C GLN A 144 -3.83 -9.73 -6.55
N SER A 145 -4.18 -8.45 -6.72
CA SER A 145 -3.21 -7.40 -7.07
C SER A 145 -2.10 -7.27 -6.02
N PHE A 146 -2.44 -7.29 -4.73
CA PHE A 146 -1.44 -7.23 -3.66
C PHE A 146 -0.53 -8.45 -3.64
N TYR A 147 -1.09 -9.64 -3.89
CA TYR A 147 -0.30 -10.86 -4.04
C TYR A 147 0.70 -10.76 -5.21
N GLU A 148 0.25 -10.30 -6.37
CA GLU A 148 1.08 -10.11 -7.56
C GLU A 148 2.17 -9.04 -7.34
N ASN A 149 1.85 -7.97 -6.62
CA ASN A 149 2.80 -6.93 -6.24
C ASN A 149 3.75 -7.34 -5.10
N LYS A 150 3.66 -8.58 -4.61
CA LYS A 150 4.56 -9.13 -3.58
C LYS A 150 4.59 -8.31 -2.29
N VAL A 151 3.45 -7.81 -1.84
CA VAL A 151 3.36 -7.17 -0.53
C VAL A 151 3.75 -8.20 0.56
N CYS A 152 4.36 -7.73 1.64
CA CYS A 152 4.84 -8.60 2.72
C CYS A 152 3.75 -9.07 3.69
N GLY A 153 2.55 -8.50 3.59
CA GLY A 153 1.36 -8.83 4.36
C GLY A 153 0.19 -7.95 3.97
N ILE A 154 -1.02 -8.35 4.35
CA ILE A 154 -2.24 -7.62 4.04
C ILE A 154 -3.03 -7.36 5.33
N ILE A 155 -3.47 -6.12 5.51
CA ILE A 155 -4.40 -5.70 6.55
C ILE A 155 -5.72 -5.37 5.86
N VAL A 156 -6.83 -5.97 6.27
CA VAL A 156 -8.11 -5.85 5.56
C VAL A 156 -9.29 -5.69 6.52
N SER A 157 -10.19 -4.75 6.23
CA SER A 157 -11.56 -4.76 6.74
C SER A 157 -12.45 -5.32 5.64
N GLN A 158 -13.13 -6.42 5.93
CA GLN A 158 -13.96 -7.16 4.97
C GLN A 158 -15.07 -6.28 4.39
N ALA A 159 -15.31 -6.36 3.09
CA ALA A 159 -16.42 -5.67 2.46
C ALA A 159 -17.78 -6.27 2.92
N LYS A 160 -18.84 -5.44 2.98
CA LYS A 160 -20.18 -5.88 3.40
C LYS A 160 -20.76 -6.95 2.48
N ASP A 161 -20.46 -6.86 1.18
CA ASP A 161 -20.96 -7.80 0.19
C ASP A 161 -20.21 -9.16 0.22
N THR A 162 -19.16 -9.30 1.02
CA THR A 162 -18.34 -10.51 1.02
C THR A 162 -19.08 -11.67 1.68
N GLN A 163 -19.51 -12.62 0.87
CA GLN A 163 -20.17 -13.86 1.28
C GLN A 163 -19.25 -15.08 1.19
N HIS A 164 -18.18 -14.99 0.43
CA HIS A 164 -17.23 -16.04 0.18
C HIS A 164 -15.82 -15.60 0.60
N TYR A 165 -14.97 -16.54 0.99
CA TYR A 165 -13.67 -16.21 1.59
C TYR A 165 -12.48 -16.92 0.91
N GLU A 166 -12.70 -17.57 -0.21
CA GLU A 166 -11.66 -18.33 -0.91
C GLU A 166 -10.47 -17.47 -1.33
N HIS A 167 -10.69 -16.19 -1.61
CA HIS A 167 -9.63 -15.24 -1.94
C HIS A 167 -8.70 -14.98 -0.75
N PHE A 168 -9.24 -14.92 0.45
CA PHE A 168 -8.44 -14.82 1.68
C PHE A 168 -7.70 -16.13 1.97
N GLN A 169 -8.39 -17.27 1.81
CA GLN A 169 -7.76 -18.56 2.03
C GLN A 169 -6.58 -18.79 1.08
N ARG A 170 -6.71 -18.42 -0.20
CA ARG A 170 -5.59 -18.47 -1.17
C ARG A 170 -4.37 -17.66 -0.75
N LEU A 171 -4.56 -16.49 -0.15
CA LEU A 171 -3.46 -15.68 0.37
C LEU A 171 -2.75 -16.40 1.51
N ILE A 172 -3.51 -16.98 2.45
CA ILE A 172 -2.98 -17.72 3.59
C ILE A 172 -2.22 -18.95 3.10
N ASP A 173 -2.80 -19.72 2.19
CA ASP A 173 -2.18 -20.93 1.60
C ASP A 173 -0.89 -20.58 0.83
N ALA A 174 -0.83 -19.39 0.25
CA ALA A 174 0.37 -18.86 -0.39
C ALA A 174 1.41 -18.29 0.60
N GLY A 175 1.14 -18.36 1.92
CA GLY A 175 2.04 -17.89 2.97
C GLY A 175 2.06 -16.36 3.14
N VAL A 176 1.06 -15.63 2.64
CA VAL A 176 0.93 -14.18 2.83
C VAL A 176 0.28 -13.91 4.19
N PRO A 177 0.95 -13.22 5.12
CA PRO A 177 0.36 -12.81 6.40
C PRO A 177 -0.90 -11.97 6.18
N LEU A 178 -2.00 -12.35 6.83
CA LEU A 178 -3.29 -11.66 6.74
C LEU A 178 -3.78 -11.25 8.12
N VAL A 179 -4.20 -10.00 8.25
CA VAL A 179 -4.76 -9.45 9.49
C VAL A 179 -6.09 -8.78 9.17
N PHE A 180 -7.15 -9.20 9.81
CA PHE A 180 -8.43 -8.51 9.76
C PHE A 180 -8.51 -7.43 10.83
N TYR A 181 -9.18 -6.34 10.52
CA TYR A 181 -9.57 -5.32 11.49
C TYR A 181 -11.02 -4.90 11.26
N ASP A 182 -11.66 -4.39 12.30
CA ASP A 182 -13.08 -3.96 12.28
C ASP A 182 -14.00 -5.11 11.85
N ARG A 183 -14.22 -5.28 10.53
CA ARG A 183 -14.99 -6.41 10.01
C ARG A 183 -14.07 -7.58 9.69
N ILE A 184 -14.43 -8.73 10.25
CA ILE A 184 -13.62 -9.92 10.22
C ILE A 184 -14.28 -11.06 9.43
N CYS A 185 -13.47 -11.83 8.73
CA CYS A 185 -13.89 -13.11 8.18
C CYS A 185 -13.65 -14.23 9.21
N THR A 186 -14.72 -14.92 9.59
CA THR A 186 -14.64 -16.08 10.51
C THR A 186 -14.31 -17.39 9.80
N GLY A 187 -14.45 -17.43 8.48
CA GLY A 187 -14.24 -18.65 7.67
C GLY A 187 -12.78 -19.00 7.42
N VAL A 188 -11.83 -18.14 7.80
CA VAL A 188 -10.39 -18.36 7.62
C VAL A 188 -9.62 -18.18 8.94
N ASN A 189 -8.51 -18.87 9.07
CA ASN A 189 -7.63 -18.74 10.23
C ASN A 189 -6.59 -17.64 10.01
N ALA A 190 -6.91 -16.42 10.44
CA ALA A 190 -6.05 -15.25 10.36
C ALA A 190 -6.10 -14.43 11.64
N SER A 191 -5.09 -13.58 11.85
CA SER A 191 -5.05 -12.64 12.98
C SER A 191 -6.16 -11.60 12.86
N ARG A 192 -6.66 -11.11 13.99
CA ARG A 192 -7.80 -10.18 14.05
C ARG A 192 -7.55 -9.10 15.07
N VAL A 193 -7.89 -7.88 14.72
CA VAL A 193 -7.87 -6.71 15.62
C VAL A 193 -9.29 -6.15 15.64
N VAL A 194 -9.99 -6.34 16.73
CA VAL A 194 -11.39 -5.96 16.90
C VAL A 194 -11.61 -5.21 18.22
N VAL A 195 -12.67 -4.41 18.26
CA VAL A 195 -13.17 -3.78 19.47
C VAL A 195 -14.28 -4.67 20.03
N ASP A 196 -14.42 -4.73 21.36
CA ASP A 196 -15.54 -5.41 21.99
C ASP A 196 -16.78 -4.50 22.02
N ASP A 197 -17.44 -4.41 20.87
CA ASP A 197 -18.64 -3.58 20.69
C ASP A 197 -19.79 -4.00 21.61
N TYR A 198 -19.91 -5.33 21.89
CA TYR A 198 -20.90 -5.84 22.80
C TYR A 198 -20.72 -5.28 24.22
N MET A 199 -19.52 -5.40 24.77
CA MET A 199 -19.23 -4.86 26.09
C MET A 199 -19.30 -3.34 26.13
N GLY A 200 -18.89 -2.67 25.06
CA GLY A 200 -19.05 -1.22 24.91
C GLY A 200 -20.52 -0.78 25.01
N ALA A 201 -21.38 -1.41 24.21
CA ALA A 201 -22.83 -1.14 24.23
C ALA A 201 -23.48 -1.53 25.55
N PHE A 202 -23.13 -2.70 26.10
CA PHE A 202 -23.63 -3.15 27.39
C PHE A 202 -23.29 -2.16 28.51
N ASN A 203 -22.04 -1.70 28.58
CA ASN A 203 -21.61 -0.75 29.60
C ASN A 203 -22.33 0.61 29.44
N ALA A 204 -22.51 1.09 28.22
CA ALA A 204 -23.22 2.33 27.95
C ALA A 204 -24.66 2.27 28.43
N VAL A 205 -25.38 1.19 28.08
CA VAL A 205 -26.81 1.01 28.54
C VAL A 205 -26.89 0.81 30.04
N SER A 206 -25.98 0.04 30.63
CA SER A 206 -25.92 -0.18 32.07
C SER A 206 -25.69 1.14 32.82
N TYR A 207 -24.82 1.99 32.34
CA TYR A 207 -24.59 3.33 32.90
C TYR A 207 -25.88 4.18 32.85
N LEU A 208 -26.58 4.22 31.73
CA LEU A 208 -27.85 4.95 31.59
C LEU A 208 -28.91 4.45 32.59
N ILE A 209 -29.02 3.14 32.79
CA ILE A 209 -29.94 2.57 33.79
C ILE A 209 -29.55 2.99 35.20
N GLN A 210 -28.27 2.90 35.53
CA GLN A 210 -27.75 3.29 36.87
C GLN A 210 -27.98 4.78 37.17
N THR A 211 -27.92 5.65 36.18
CA THR A 211 -28.19 7.08 36.30
C THR A 211 -29.71 7.40 36.36
N GLY A 212 -30.56 6.39 36.36
CA GLY A 212 -32.02 6.55 36.53
C GLY A 212 -32.78 6.68 35.23
N CYS A 213 -32.17 6.51 34.06
CA CYS A 213 -32.88 6.51 32.80
C CYS A 213 -33.87 5.31 32.71
N ARG A 214 -35.14 5.58 32.51
CA ARG A 214 -36.20 4.56 32.41
C ARG A 214 -36.61 4.26 30.97
N ARG A 215 -36.37 5.19 30.08
CA ARG A 215 -36.72 5.08 28.64
C ARG A 215 -35.48 5.34 27.81
N ILE A 216 -34.88 4.29 27.32
CA ILE A 216 -33.64 4.33 26.52
C ILE A 216 -34.03 3.98 25.08
N ALA A 217 -33.67 4.84 24.14
CA ALA A 217 -33.85 4.59 22.71
C ALA A 217 -32.50 4.23 22.06
N TYR A 218 -32.55 3.29 21.16
CA TYR A 218 -31.45 2.95 20.25
C TYR A 218 -31.77 3.51 18.87
N TYR A 219 -30.79 4.16 18.27
CA TYR A 219 -30.86 4.61 16.90
C TYR A 219 -29.66 4.01 16.14
N GLY A 220 -29.91 3.24 15.06
CA GLY A 220 -28.93 2.55 14.23
C GLY A 220 -29.31 2.62 12.76
#